data_245a32a07d7036bbc41f3ce38401db79
#
_entry.id   245a32a07d7036bbc41f3ce38401db79
#
_cell.length_a   1.000
_cell.length_b   1.000
_cell.length_c   1.000
_cell.angle_alpha   90.00
_cell.angle_beta   90.00
_cell.angle_gamma   90.00
#
_symmetry.space_group_name_H-M   'P 1'
#
loop_
_entity.id
_entity.type
_entity.pdbx_description
1 polymer ?
#
loop_
_entity_poly.entity_id
_entity_poly.type
_entity_poly.pdbx_seq_one_letter_code
_entity_poly.pdbx_strand_id
1 'polypeptide(L)'
;MGGTETGSLGAVIRRAAIVSCVAACACAGVARAQSPTPIISGPVPPAYTSKGAPAIAHPIRGIPATPHNRFMAPNGESEIHDDGWQTDVNTWGGPLGRKPQTISSQIYRDCGSITFDPQGRVISICVGASGPELYMFDPNTLETLATYSLPPRQSVPSNPFQDFTGGGYFYLDNQDRVVTSTTTHHILVIAETPGSAGFTLVHDYDLTGVLSSSENITSALPDSNGLLWFVTKTDGVVGTLNFATGKIQAVHPGSGTDGEIENSFATDQHGGVYIATDHKLYRFGAGPGGVPKVVWQVTYPNSGESKPGQVDDGTGTTPTVMPGGYLNITDNADPMDIMVYRTAARPFKWVRRHHHRHRVALRRQVCKVPIFSKGSSADENSIITAGRAMIAEDNYGYTKPAGAGAQVTTPGFVRVDLNHRGNGCHTVWTNTTEQAPTVVSKLSLANGLIYTYTTEANDNANPWYWTALDFRTGELVYKTLSGTGLGYNNNYAGISISPSGADYVGALGGIMSLRDG
;
A
#
# COMPACT_ATOMS: atom_id res chain seq x y z
N MET A 1 -42.15 -62.13 38.27
CA MET A 1 -43.30 -61.39 37.75
C MET A 1 -42.78 -60.66 36.57
N GLY A 2 -42.90 -61.12 35.43
CA GLY A 2 -43.99 -61.25 34.47
C GLY A 2 -43.72 -60.16 33.48
N GLY A 3 -43.58 -60.34 32.25
CA GLY A 3 -43.88 -61.23 31.18
C GLY A 3 -43.68 -60.43 29.88
N THR A 4 -43.18 -61.17 28.99
CA THR A 4 -43.64 -61.59 27.66
C THR A 4 -43.55 -60.51 26.55
N GLU A 5 -42.70 -60.87 25.58
CA GLU A 5 -43.00 -61.48 24.26
C GLU A 5 -43.62 -60.46 23.27
N THR A 6 -43.33 -60.41 22.04
CA THR A 6 -43.04 -61.25 20.88
C THR A 6 -42.60 -60.33 19.75
N GLY A 7 -41.77 -60.57 18.83
CA GLY A 7 -41.66 -61.66 17.89
C GLY A 7 -41.87 -61.15 16.45
N SER A 8 -41.06 -61.51 15.56
CA SER A 8 -41.15 -62.03 14.22
C SER A 8 -40.35 -61.33 13.14
N LEU A 9 -39.40 -62.05 12.69
CA LEU A 9 -39.21 -62.66 11.34
C LEU A 9 -39.29 -61.71 10.11
N GLY A 10 -38.20 -61.63 9.46
CA GLY A 10 -38.10 -62.19 8.13
C GLY A 10 -37.67 -61.26 7.03
N ALA A 11 -36.53 -61.40 6.51
CA ALA A 11 -36.25 -61.76 5.12
C ALA A 11 -34.82 -61.39 4.67
N VAL A 12 -34.07 -62.43 4.43
CA VAL A 12 -32.78 -62.42 3.75
C VAL A 12 -33.04 -62.16 2.27
N ILE A 13 -32.47 -61.11 1.70
CA ILE A 13 -32.22 -61.00 0.24
C ILE A 13 -30.77 -60.69 0.02
N ARG A 14 -30.05 -61.72 -0.45
CA ARG A 14 -28.72 -61.58 -1.08
C ARG A 14 -28.89 -60.83 -2.40
N ARG A 15 -28.12 -59.77 -2.62
CA ARG A 15 -27.85 -59.29 -3.98
C ARG A 15 -26.36 -59.06 -4.16
N ALA A 16 -25.90 -59.60 -5.27
CA ALA A 16 -24.53 -59.70 -5.74
C ALA A 16 -23.89 -58.30 -5.95
N ALA A 17 -22.61 -58.21 -5.60
CA ALA A 17 -21.76 -57.11 -5.94
C ALA A 17 -21.39 -57.18 -7.44
N ILE A 18 -21.78 -56.19 -8.19
CA ILE A 18 -21.21 -55.93 -9.50
C ILE A 18 -20.14 -54.84 -9.32
N VAL A 19 -18.88 -55.25 -9.44
CA VAL A 19 -17.74 -54.32 -9.52
C VAL A 19 -17.73 -53.74 -10.92
N SER A 20 -18.15 -52.49 -11.05
CA SER A 20 -17.92 -51.69 -12.23
C SER A 20 -16.70 -50.80 -12.00
N CYS A 21 -15.56 -51.16 -12.54
CA CYS A 21 -14.42 -50.23 -12.73
C CYS A 21 -14.84 -49.13 -13.69
N VAL A 22 -15.12 -47.95 -13.17
CA VAL A 22 -15.19 -46.73 -13.96
C VAL A 22 -13.79 -46.13 -13.94
N ALA A 23 -13.07 -46.22 -15.05
CA ALA A 23 -11.85 -45.49 -15.33
C ALA A 23 -12.22 -43.99 -15.36
N ALA A 24 -11.87 -43.24 -14.33
CA ALA A 24 -11.95 -41.80 -14.34
C ALA A 24 -10.82 -41.26 -15.21
N CYS A 25 -11.12 -40.95 -16.46
CA CYS A 25 -10.31 -40.04 -17.28
C CYS A 25 -10.31 -38.67 -16.55
N ALA A 26 -9.21 -38.35 -15.91
CA ALA A 26 -8.93 -37.01 -15.45
C ALA A 26 -8.70 -36.14 -16.72
N CYS A 27 -9.77 -35.57 -17.25
CA CYS A 27 -9.67 -34.41 -18.11
C CYS A 27 -9.22 -33.26 -17.21
N ALA A 28 -7.92 -32.99 -17.21
CA ALA A 28 -7.42 -31.70 -16.77
C ALA A 28 -8.04 -30.66 -17.71
N GLY A 29 -9.16 -30.12 -17.30
CA GLY A 29 -9.76 -28.95 -17.94
C GLY A 29 -8.77 -27.81 -17.73
N VAL A 30 -8.08 -27.43 -18.80
CA VAL A 30 -7.41 -26.14 -18.88
C VAL A 30 -8.53 -25.13 -18.64
N ALA A 31 -8.55 -24.53 -17.44
CA ALA A 31 -9.41 -23.39 -17.17
C ALA A 31 -8.99 -22.31 -18.19
N ARG A 32 -9.79 -22.15 -19.24
CA ARG A 32 -9.67 -20.99 -20.10
C ARG A 32 -9.89 -19.80 -19.20
N ALA A 33 -8.84 -18.99 -19.03
CA ALA A 33 -8.97 -17.65 -18.48
C ALA A 33 -10.12 -17.00 -19.27
N GLN A 34 -11.19 -16.65 -18.57
CA GLN A 34 -12.25 -15.84 -19.16
C GLN A 34 -11.59 -14.49 -19.42
N SER A 35 -11.49 -14.12 -20.69
CA SER A 35 -11.08 -12.76 -21.06
C SER A 35 -11.98 -11.79 -20.33
N PRO A 36 -11.43 -10.82 -19.56
CA PRO A 36 -12.25 -9.85 -18.87
C PRO A 36 -13.07 -9.10 -19.93
N THR A 37 -14.38 -9.18 -19.80
CA THR A 37 -15.25 -8.37 -20.62
C THR A 37 -15.11 -6.93 -20.13
N PRO A 38 -14.64 -5.97 -20.93
CA PRO A 38 -14.63 -4.57 -20.53
C PRO A 38 -16.06 -4.22 -20.12
N ILE A 39 -16.27 -3.84 -18.87
CA ILE A 39 -17.55 -3.28 -18.46
C ILE A 39 -17.54 -1.84 -19.01
N ILE A 40 -17.93 -1.71 -20.25
CA ILE A 40 -18.38 -0.44 -20.76
C ILE A 40 -19.67 -0.18 -19.97
N SER A 41 -19.57 0.61 -18.90
CA SER A 41 -20.73 1.19 -18.27
C SER A 41 -21.59 1.80 -19.41
N GLY A 42 -22.90 1.58 -19.36
CA GLY A 42 -23.82 2.18 -20.34
C GLY A 42 -23.57 3.68 -20.52
N PRO A 43 -24.27 4.39 -21.40
CA PRO A 43 -23.97 5.78 -21.72
C PRO A 43 -23.84 6.59 -20.42
N VAL A 44 -22.63 7.08 -20.16
CA VAL A 44 -22.32 7.89 -18.98
C VAL A 44 -23.16 9.17 -19.08
N PRO A 45 -23.98 9.50 -18.08
CA PRO A 45 -24.72 10.76 -18.09
C PRO A 45 -23.77 11.94 -18.29
N PRO A 46 -24.14 12.98 -19.04
CA PRO A 46 -23.29 14.15 -19.27
C PRO A 46 -22.77 14.82 -17.98
N ALA A 47 -23.45 14.63 -16.86
CA ALA A 47 -23.05 15.15 -15.54
C ALA A 47 -21.72 14.57 -15.03
N TYR A 48 -21.29 13.39 -15.51
CA TYR A 48 -20.06 12.71 -15.08
C TYR A 48 -18.90 12.85 -16.07
N THR A 49 -19.02 13.74 -17.03
CA THR A 49 -17.95 13.97 -18.02
C THR A 49 -16.70 14.60 -17.38
N SER A 50 -15.58 14.46 -18.08
CA SER A 50 -14.31 15.06 -17.69
C SER A 50 -14.42 16.55 -17.37
N LYS A 51 -13.76 17.00 -16.32
CA LYS A 51 -13.66 18.41 -15.89
C LYS A 51 -12.24 18.91 -16.09
N GLY A 52 -12.07 20.22 -16.19
CA GLY A 52 -10.77 20.86 -16.39
C GLY A 52 -10.27 20.82 -17.84
N ALA A 53 -8.98 20.95 -18.02
CA ALA A 53 -8.33 20.97 -19.33
C ALA A 53 -7.06 20.13 -19.32
N PRO A 54 -6.59 19.66 -20.50
CA PRO A 54 -5.32 18.95 -20.58
C PRO A 54 -4.18 19.77 -19.98
N ALA A 55 -3.35 19.10 -19.17
CA ALA A 55 -2.24 19.73 -18.49
C ALA A 55 -1.12 20.14 -19.46
N ILE A 56 -0.43 21.21 -19.09
CA ILE A 56 0.91 21.51 -19.58
C ILE A 56 1.90 21.03 -18.53
N ALA A 57 2.85 20.17 -18.93
CA ALA A 57 3.84 19.66 -18.02
C ALA A 57 4.72 20.80 -17.47
N HIS A 58 4.85 20.85 -16.16
CA HIS A 58 5.72 21.79 -15.45
C HIS A 58 6.73 21.03 -14.58
N PRO A 59 7.83 20.50 -15.17
CA PRO A 59 8.77 19.66 -14.45
C PRO A 59 9.30 20.30 -13.17
N ILE A 60 9.31 19.55 -12.10
CA ILE A 60 9.87 19.94 -10.81
C ILE A 60 11.37 19.65 -10.84
N ARG A 61 12.19 20.69 -10.70
CA ARG A 61 13.65 20.58 -10.75
C ARG A 61 14.27 20.81 -9.38
N GLY A 62 15.47 20.26 -9.18
CA GLY A 62 16.25 20.49 -7.95
C GLY A 62 15.85 19.63 -6.77
N ILE A 63 14.94 18.67 -6.96
CA ILE A 63 14.69 17.61 -5.99
C ILE A 63 15.75 16.53 -6.21
N PRO A 64 16.53 16.16 -5.17
CA PRO A 64 17.45 15.04 -5.28
C PRO A 64 16.69 13.75 -5.59
N ALA A 65 17.24 12.92 -6.46
CA ALA A 65 16.71 11.58 -6.68
C ALA A 65 16.79 10.78 -5.36
N THR A 66 15.76 9.99 -5.11
CA THR A 66 15.74 9.04 -4.00
C THR A 66 16.84 8.00 -4.22
N PRO A 67 17.67 7.70 -3.20
CA PRO A 67 18.67 6.65 -3.31
C PRO A 67 18.02 5.30 -3.59
N HIS A 68 18.36 4.70 -4.71
CA HIS A 68 17.85 3.38 -5.06
C HIS A 68 18.35 2.31 -4.08
N ASN A 69 17.42 1.50 -3.57
CA ASN A 69 17.75 0.31 -2.80
C ASN A 69 18.13 -0.82 -3.77
N ARG A 70 19.42 -1.19 -3.82
CA ARG A 70 19.96 -2.19 -4.76
C ARG A 70 19.36 -3.60 -4.66
N PHE A 71 18.53 -3.87 -3.65
CA PHE A 71 17.84 -5.14 -3.43
C PHE A 71 16.37 -5.10 -3.84
N MET A 72 15.92 -3.96 -4.36
CA MET A 72 14.59 -3.78 -4.95
C MET A 72 14.73 -3.58 -6.47
N ALA A 73 13.68 -3.82 -7.22
CA ALA A 73 13.67 -3.64 -8.67
C ALA A 73 13.96 -2.17 -9.04
N PRO A 74 14.79 -1.92 -10.06
CA PRO A 74 15.13 -0.55 -10.48
C PRO A 74 14.06 0.06 -11.40
N ASN A 75 12.80 -0.26 -11.18
CA ASN A 75 11.67 0.19 -11.99
C ASN A 75 11.02 1.48 -11.49
N GLY A 76 11.54 2.07 -10.38
CA GLY A 76 11.03 3.30 -9.76
C GLY A 76 9.64 3.16 -9.11
N GLU A 77 9.08 1.97 -9.12
CA GLU A 77 7.79 1.62 -8.55
C GLU A 77 7.83 0.15 -8.10
N SER A 78 8.82 -0.17 -7.27
CA SER A 78 9.08 -1.54 -6.84
C SER A 78 8.10 -2.05 -5.77
N GLU A 79 7.31 -1.15 -5.17
CA GLU A 79 6.26 -1.46 -4.18
C GLU A 79 5.24 -0.30 -4.14
N ILE A 80 4.21 -0.34 -3.28
CA ILE A 80 3.09 0.61 -3.27
C ILE A 80 3.51 2.07 -3.08
N HIS A 81 4.64 2.34 -2.40
CA HIS A 81 5.15 3.70 -2.15
C HIS A 81 6.41 4.03 -2.96
N ASP A 82 6.59 3.36 -4.11
CA ASP A 82 7.62 3.53 -5.13
C ASP A 82 8.99 2.99 -4.74
N ASP A 83 9.52 3.32 -3.58
CA ASP A 83 10.91 3.07 -3.21
C ASP A 83 11.10 2.78 -1.70
N GLY A 84 12.32 2.40 -1.31
CA GLY A 84 12.61 2.10 0.09
C GLY A 84 12.48 3.29 1.05
N TRP A 85 12.42 4.54 0.56
CA TRP A 85 12.15 5.73 1.37
C TRP A 85 10.65 6.00 1.54
N GLN A 86 9.80 5.32 0.76
CA GLN A 86 8.34 5.45 0.78
C GLN A 86 7.88 6.83 0.32
N THR A 87 8.43 7.32 -0.80
CA THR A 87 8.27 8.74 -1.17
C THR A 87 7.01 9.07 -1.95
N ASP A 88 6.40 8.10 -2.63
CA ASP A 88 5.26 8.31 -3.54
C ASP A 88 5.58 9.32 -4.67
N VAL A 89 6.85 9.31 -5.15
CA VAL A 89 7.37 10.26 -6.13
C VAL A 89 8.04 9.59 -7.31
N ASN A 90 7.46 9.76 -8.46
CA ASN A 90 7.96 9.24 -9.73
C ASN A 90 8.78 10.26 -10.51
N THR A 91 9.81 9.79 -11.23
CA THR A 91 10.66 10.65 -12.09
C THR A 91 10.10 10.81 -13.49
N TRP A 92 9.27 9.92 -13.96
CA TRP A 92 8.60 9.99 -15.27
C TRP A 92 7.21 10.62 -15.19
N GLY A 93 6.64 10.91 -16.35
CA GLY A 93 5.34 11.55 -16.46
C GLY A 93 4.21 10.54 -16.55
N GLY A 94 3.11 10.81 -15.87
CA GLY A 94 1.81 10.20 -16.11
C GLY A 94 1.00 10.95 -17.18
N PRO A 95 -0.28 10.61 -17.36
CA PRO A 95 -1.16 11.24 -18.35
C PRO A 95 -1.33 12.74 -18.13
N LEU A 96 -1.41 13.48 -19.21
CA LEU A 96 -1.68 14.94 -19.18
C LEU A 96 -3.15 15.27 -19.42
N GLY A 97 -4.03 14.27 -19.52
CA GLY A 97 -5.45 14.46 -19.81
C GLY A 97 -5.73 14.78 -21.29
N ARG A 98 -4.84 14.41 -22.20
CA ARG A 98 -4.98 14.64 -23.65
C ARG A 98 -5.74 13.49 -24.27
N LYS A 99 -7.03 13.73 -24.66
CA LYS A 99 -7.91 12.68 -25.17
C LYS A 99 -7.87 11.43 -24.28
N PRO A 100 -8.13 11.57 -22.98
CA PRO A 100 -7.90 10.52 -22.00
C PRO A 100 -8.67 9.26 -22.35
N GLN A 101 -8.00 8.11 -22.23
CA GLN A 101 -8.56 6.78 -22.44
C GLN A 101 -8.48 6.03 -21.11
N THR A 102 -9.64 5.58 -20.61
CA THR A 102 -9.75 4.76 -19.42
C THR A 102 -10.09 3.32 -19.80
N ILE A 103 -9.42 2.37 -19.17
CA ILE A 103 -9.68 0.93 -19.34
C ILE A 103 -9.86 0.33 -17.95
N SER A 104 -10.73 -0.65 -17.82
CA SER A 104 -10.90 -1.41 -16.58
C SER A 104 -10.98 -2.91 -16.87
N SER A 105 -10.37 -3.71 -15.98
CA SER A 105 -10.51 -5.16 -15.96
C SER A 105 -11.22 -5.55 -14.66
N GLN A 106 -12.48 -5.92 -14.76
CA GLN A 106 -13.31 -6.32 -13.61
C GLN A 106 -13.18 -7.81 -13.40
N ILE A 107 -12.32 -8.20 -12.47
CA ILE A 107 -12.05 -9.60 -12.11
C ILE A 107 -12.72 -10.02 -10.80
N TYR A 108 -13.53 -9.10 -10.20
CA TYR A 108 -14.23 -9.29 -8.92
C TYR A 108 -13.28 -9.62 -7.75
N ARG A 109 -12.16 -8.91 -7.71
CA ARG A 109 -11.15 -8.99 -6.67
C ARG A 109 -10.67 -7.59 -6.32
N ASP A 110 -10.38 -7.39 -5.06
CA ASP A 110 -9.74 -6.17 -4.55
C ASP A 110 -8.25 -6.22 -4.86
N CYS A 111 -7.78 -5.39 -5.79
CA CYS A 111 -6.37 -5.28 -6.15
C CYS A 111 -5.74 -4.14 -5.37
N GLY A 112 -4.69 -4.42 -4.61
CA GLY A 112 -4.00 -3.44 -3.77
C GLY A 112 -2.81 -2.77 -4.46
N SER A 113 -1.61 -3.19 -4.08
CA SER A 113 -0.35 -2.68 -4.64
C SER A 113 -0.17 -3.10 -6.10
N ILE A 114 0.42 -2.22 -6.89
CA ILE A 114 0.75 -2.44 -8.31
C ILE A 114 2.22 -2.11 -8.51
N THR A 115 2.89 -2.92 -9.34
CA THR A 115 4.26 -2.68 -9.80
C THR A 115 4.42 -3.14 -11.24
N PHE A 116 5.60 -2.95 -11.82
CA PHE A 116 5.87 -3.27 -13.21
C PHE A 116 7.12 -4.13 -13.34
N ASP A 117 7.03 -5.15 -14.17
CA ASP A 117 8.20 -5.94 -14.57
C ASP A 117 9.06 -5.21 -15.63
N PRO A 118 10.23 -5.74 -16.01
CA PRO A 118 11.09 -5.12 -17.01
C PRO A 118 10.47 -5.03 -18.42
N GLN A 119 9.41 -5.78 -18.70
CA GLN A 119 8.65 -5.73 -19.94
C GLN A 119 7.51 -4.71 -19.89
N GLY A 120 7.30 -4.07 -18.73
CA GLY A 120 6.21 -3.13 -18.47
C GLY A 120 4.86 -3.80 -18.22
N ARG A 121 4.83 -5.14 -18.00
CA ARG A 121 3.60 -5.83 -17.60
C ARG A 121 3.25 -5.44 -16.16
N VAL A 122 1.96 -5.41 -15.88
CA VAL A 122 1.44 -4.99 -14.59
C VAL A 122 1.38 -6.18 -13.64
N ILE A 123 2.02 -6.09 -12.50
CA ILE A 123 2.05 -7.10 -11.45
C ILE A 123 1.25 -6.59 -10.25
N SER A 124 0.31 -7.38 -9.75
CA SER A 124 -0.49 -7.04 -8.57
C SER A 124 -0.94 -8.27 -7.80
N ILE A 125 -1.13 -8.13 -6.50
CA ILE A 125 -1.82 -9.12 -5.68
C ILE A 125 -3.25 -8.65 -5.49
N CYS A 126 -4.21 -9.49 -5.90
CA CYS A 126 -5.62 -9.22 -5.81
C CYS A 126 -6.31 -10.23 -4.88
N VAL A 127 -7.13 -9.76 -3.97
CA VAL A 127 -7.80 -10.59 -2.96
C VAL A 127 -9.27 -10.76 -3.32
N GLY A 128 -9.73 -12.00 -3.40
CA GLY A 128 -11.12 -12.35 -3.67
C GLY A 128 -11.65 -13.42 -2.71
N ALA A 129 -12.84 -13.91 -2.99
CA ALA A 129 -13.50 -14.93 -2.15
C ALA A 129 -12.69 -16.25 -2.04
N SER A 130 -11.84 -16.55 -3.03
CA SER A 130 -10.94 -17.72 -3.02
C SER A 130 -9.59 -17.45 -2.34
N GLY A 131 -9.38 -16.26 -1.79
CA GLY A 131 -8.11 -15.83 -1.20
C GLY A 131 -7.30 -14.94 -2.10
N PRO A 132 -6.06 -14.57 -1.67
CA PRO A 132 -5.15 -13.74 -2.45
C PRO A 132 -4.57 -14.52 -3.63
N GLU A 133 -4.33 -13.80 -4.72
CA GLU A 133 -3.76 -14.34 -5.95
C GLU A 133 -2.88 -13.28 -6.61
N LEU A 134 -1.70 -13.67 -7.03
CA LEU A 134 -0.79 -12.84 -7.79
C LEU A 134 -1.20 -12.84 -9.26
N TYR A 135 -1.26 -11.66 -9.86
CA TYR A 135 -1.66 -11.43 -11.24
C TYR A 135 -0.55 -10.77 -12.04
N MET A 136 -0.49 -11.13 -13.31
CA MET A 136 0.22 -10.42 -14.35
C MET A 136 -0.80 -9.99 -15.42
N PHE A 137 -0.84 -8.68 -15.71
CA PHE A 137 -1.74 -8.14 -16.72
C PHE A 137 -0.97 -7.53 -17.90
N ASP A 138 -1.58 -7.60 -19.09
CA ASP A 138 -1.13 -6.81 -20.23
C ASP A 138 -1.31 -5.32 -19.93
N PRO A 139 -0.26 -4.49 -20.09
CA PRO A 139 -0.34 -3.08 -19.70
C PRO A 139 -1.28 -2.24 -20.58
N ASN A 140 -1.63 -2.71 -21.77
CA ASN A 140 -2.45 -1.95 -22.72
C ASN A 140 -3.92 -2.35 -22.70
N THR A 141 -4.21 -3.63 -22.45
CA THR A 141 -5.57 -4.18 -22.47
C THR A 141 -6.12 -4.55 -21.11
N LEU A 142 -5.26 -4.67 -20.10
CA LEU A 142 -5.53 -5.23 -18.77
C LEU A 142 -6.06 -6.67 -18.81
N GLU A 143 -5.79 -7.40 -19.89
CA GLU A 143 -6.04 -8.84 -19.95
C GLU A 143 -5.11 -9.58 -18.98
N THR A 144 -5.64 -10.57 -18.27
CA THR A 144 -4.85 -11.43 -17.40
C THR A 144 -3.95 -12.33 -18.26
N LEU A 145 -2.63 -12.17 -18.11
CA LEU A 145 -1.62 -12.98 -18.79
C LEU A 145 -1.25 -14.22 -17.98
N ALA A 146 -1.18 -14.08 -16.66
CA ALA A 146 -0.86 -15.18 -15.75
C ALA A 146 -1.42 -14.92 -14.36
N THR A 147 -1.59 -16.01 -13.60
CA THR A 147 -1.93 -15.95 -12.17
C THR A 147 -1.14 -16.97 -11.37
N TYR A 148 -1.01 -16.71 -10.05
CA TYR A 148 -0.45 -17.65 -9.08
C TYR A 148 -1.23 -17.55 -7.78
N SER A 149 -1.91 -18.64 -7.39
CA SER A 149 -2.68 -18.70 -6.15
C SER A 149 -1.76 -18.68 -4.93
N LEU A 150 -1.96 -17.73 -4.04
CA LEU A 150 -1.29 -17.66 -2.75
C LEU A 150 -2.08 -18.49 -1.71
N PRO A 151 -1.45 -18.88 -0.59
CA PRO A 151 -2.17 -19.56 0.50
C PRO A 151 -3.41 -18.76 0.92
N PRO A 152 -4.56 -19.45 1.14
CA PRO A 152 -5.77 -18.78 1.56
C PRO A 152 -5.58 -18.15 2.95
N ARG A 153 -6.27 -17.04 3.22
CA ARG A 153 -6.25 -16.42 4.54
C ARG A 153 -6.74 -17.39 5.61
N GLN A 154 -6.03 -17.51 6.73
CA GLN A 154 -6.41 -18.38 7.84
C GLN A 154 -7.63 -17.87 8.61
N SER A 155 -7.81 -16.57 8.67
CA SER A 155 -8.98 -15.92 9.26
C SER A 155 -9.49 -14.82 8.35
N VAL A 156 -10.81 -14.65 8.32
CA VAL A 156 -11.43 -13.47 7.70
C VAL A 156 -11.63 -12.46 8.83
N PRO A 157 -10.99 -11.29 8.80
CA PRO A 157 -11.19 -10.27 9.82
C PRO A 157 -12.64 -9.76 9.81
N SER A 158 -13.07 -9.15 10.91
CA SER A 158 -14.41 -8.57 11.04
C SER A 158 -14.70 -7.52 9.94
N ASN A 159 -13.68 -6.84 9.47
CA ASN A 159 -13.72 -5.95 8.31
C ASN A 159 -12.61 -6.33 7.32
N PRO A 160 -12.90 -7.18 6.32
CA PRO A 160 -11.89 -7.64 5.36
C PRO A 160 -11.37 -6.53 4.45
N PHE A 161 -12.05 -5.39 4.38
CA PHE A 161 -11.65 -4.22 3.58
C PHE A 161 -10.63 -3.31 4.30
N GLN A 162 -10.29 -3.63 5.54
CA GLN A 162 -9.32 -2.91 6.37
C GLN A 162 -8.21 -3.83 6.89
N ASP A 163 -7.96 -4.95 6.22
CA ASP A 163 -6.86 -5.84 6.57
C ASP A 163 -5.95 -6.04 5.36
N PHE A 164 -4.79 -5.41 5.38
CA PHE A 164 -3.78 -5.44 4.32
C PHE A 164 -2.71 -6.51 4.55
N THR A 165 -2.83 -7.32 5.61
CA THR A 165 -1.89 -8.41 5.89
C THR A 165 -1.96 -9.52 4.83
N GLY A 166 -0.87 -10.25 4.65
CA GLY A 166 -0.84 -11.41 3.76
C GLY A 166 -0.94 -11.07 2.28
N GLY A 167 -0.21 -10.05 1.82
CA GLY A 167 -0.06 -9.73 0.41
C GLY A 167 -0.54 -8.33 0.01
N GLY A 168 -1.13 -7.55 0.92
CA GLY A 168 -1.47 -6.15 0.66
C GLY A 168 -0.23 -5.31 0.35
N TYR A 169 0.86 -5.57 1.07
CA TYR A 169 2.18 -5.03 0.78
C TYR A 169 3.07 -6.13 0.21
N PHE A 170 3.59 -5.93 -0.98
CA PHE A 170 4.63 -6.76 -1.61
C PHE A 170 5.60 -5.88 -2.37
N TYR A 171 6.76 -6.39 -2.72
CA TYR A 171 7.72 -5.68 -3.57
C TYR A 171 8.33 -6.59 -4.62
N LEU A 172 8.89 -6.02 -5.69
CA LEU A 172 9.78 -6.70 -6.60
C LEU A 172 11.22 -6.54 -6.13
N ASP A 173 11.93 -7.66 -5.98
CA ASP A 173 13.35 -7.63 -5.68
C ASP A 173 14.20 -7.28 -6.93
N ASN A 174 15.51 -7.17 -6.75
CA ASN A 174 16.44 -6.81 -7.84
C ASN A 174 16.63 -7.89 -8.92
N GLN A 175 15.88 -8.97 -8.85
CA GLN A 175 15.77 -10.01 -9.87
C GLN A 175 14.35 -10.09 -10.44
N ASP A 176 13.54 -9.05 -10.23
CA ASP A 176 12.15 -8.93 -10.62
C ASP A 176 11.26 -10.07 -10.09
N ARG A 177 11.59 -10.56 -8.88
CA ARG A 177 10.78 -11.57 -8.20
C ARG A 177 9.87 -10.89 -7.19
N VAL A 178 8.64 -11.34 -7.14
CA VAL A 178 7.68 -10.94 -6.11
C VAL A 178 8.12 -11.49 -4.76
N VAL A 179 8.28 -10.61 -3.78
CA VAL A 179 8.47 -10.98 -2.38
C VAL A 179 7.24 -10.55 -1.62
N THR A 180 6.52 -11.51 -1.07
CA THR A 180 5.24 -11.26 -0.39
C THR A 180 5.10 -12.09 0.88
N SER A 181 4.36 -11.57 1.84
CA SER A 181 3.96 -12.29 3.04
C SER A 181 2.63 -13.02 2.85
N THR A 182 2.36 -14.00 3.70
CA THR A 182 1.09 -14.70 3.77
C THR A 182 0.53 -14.67 5.19
N THR A 183 -0.77 -14.82 5.36
CA THR A 183 -1.38 -14.99 6.68
C THR A 183 -1.10 -16.36 7.31
N THR A 184 -0.44 -17.26 6.58
CA THR A 184 0.06 -18.53 7.10
C THR A 184 1.49 -18.42 7.67
N HIS A 185 1.97 -17.20 7.91
CA HIS A 185 3.28 -16.87 8.46
C HIS A 185 4.46 -17.29 7.58
N HIS A 186 4.31 -17.19 6.25
CA HIS A 186 5.37 -17.43 5.30
C HIS A 186 5.76 -16.15 4.57
N ILE A 187 7.01 -16.06 4.15
CA ILE A 187 7.49 -15.09 3.17
C ILE A 187 7.86 -15.87 1.92
N LEU A 188 7.15 -15.59 0.84
CA LEU A 188 7.32 -16.25 -0.45
C LEU A 188 8.15 -15.38 -1.39
N VAL A 189 9.03 -16.03 -2.17
CA VAL A 189 9.74 -15.42 -3.29
C VAL A 189 9.29 -16.12 -4.55
N ILE A 190 8.63 -15.40 -5.44
CA ILE A 190 7.97 -15.94 -6.64
C ILE A 190 8.57 -15.25 -7.86
N ALA A 191 9.19 -16.04 -8.74
CA ALA A 191 9.78 -15.56 -9.98
C ALA A 191 8.78 -15.68 -11.13
N GLU A 192 8.95 -14.85 -12.16
CA GLU A 192 8.31 -15.06 -13.43
C GLU A 192 8.90 -16.28 -14.14
N THR A 193 8.06 -17.00 -14.90
CA THR A 193 8.51 -18.16 -15.67
C THR A 193 9.26 -17.69 -16.93
N PRO A 194 10.53 -18.06 -17.12
CA PRO A 194 11.28 -17.61 -18.28
C PRO A 194 10.63 -18.03 -19.61
N GLY A 195 10.48 -17.07 -20.52
CA GLY A 195 10.01 -17.32 -21.88
C GLY A 195 8.51 -17.54 -22.03
N SER A 196 7.73 -17.43 -20.96
CA SER A 196 6.26 -17.51 -21.00
C SER A 196 5.64 -16.61 -19.94
N ALA A 197 4.38 -16.22 -20.12
CA ALA A 197 3.63 -15.62 -19.01
C ALA A 197 3.33 -16.71 -17.97
N GLY A 198 3.80 -16.50 -16.73
CA GLY A 198 3.63 -17.46 -15.64
C GLY A 198 4.47 -17.10 -14.42
N PHE A 199 4.23 -17.82 -13.32
CA PHE A 199 4.93 -17.63 -12.06
C PHE A 199 5.40 -18.96 -11.49
N THR A 200 6.52 -18.95 -10.80
CA THR A 200 7.12 -20.12 -10.15
C THR A 200 7.62 -19.74 -8.76
N LEU A 201 7.23 -20.50 -7.73
CA LEU A 201 7.76 -20.36 -6.38
C LEU A 201 9.25 -20.72 -6.37
N VAL A 202 10.08 -19.80 -5.89
CA VAL A 202 11.54 -19.98 -5.79
C VAL A 202 11.94 -20.31 -4.37
N HIS A 203 11.38 -19.56 -3.39
CA HIS A 203 11.64 -19.80 -1.97
C HIS A 203 10.35 -19.64 -1.16
N ASP A 204 10.29 -20.44 -0.10
CA ASP A 204 9.25 -20.40 0.91
C ASP A 204 9.95 -20.39 2.28
N TYR A 205 9.87 -19.26 2.99
CA TYR A 205 10.46 -19.09 4.31
C TYR A 205 9.37 -19.17 5.37
N ASP A 206 9.45 -20.21 6.19
CA ASP A 206 8.51 -20.49 7.27
C ASP A 206 8.88 -19.70 8.55
N LEU A 207 7.99 -18.83 9.00
CA LEU A 207 8.11 -18.02 10.20
C LEU A 207 7.25 -18.54 11.37
N THR A 208 6.57 -19.68 11.22
CA THR A 208 5.68 -20.25 12.26
C THR A 208 6.40 -20.58 13.56
N GLY A 209 7.71 -20.83 13.50
CA GLY A 209 8.54 -21.04 14.70
C GLY A 209 8.91 -19.77 15.47
N VAL A 210 8.59 -18.58 14.91
CA VAL A 210 8.95 -17.27 15.47
C VAL A 210 7.73 -16.43 15.79
N LEU A 211 6.67 -16.53 14.99
CA LEU A 211 5.43 -15.78 15.15
C LEU A 211 4.38 -16.62 15.89
N SER A 212 3.58 -15.97 16.74
CA SER A 212 2.41 -16.61 17.33
C SER A 212 1.31 -16.82 16.28
N SER A 213 0.38 -17.74 16.53
CA SER A 213 -0.70 -18.04 15.58
C SER A 213 -1.69 -16.89 15.38
N SER A 214 -1.67 -15.88 16.25
CA SER A 214 -2.51 -14.66 16.15
C SER A 214 -1.87 -13.55 15.34
N GLU A 215 -0.57 -13.65 15.05
CA GLU A 215 0.14 -12.62 14.29
C GLU A 215 -0.07 -12.75 12.80
N ASN A 216 -0.15 -11.60 12.12
CA ASN A 216 -0.11 -11.51 10.67
C ASN A 216 0.99 -10.55 10.25
N ILE A 217 1.73 -10.91 9.20
CA ILE A 217 2.78 -10.05 8.67
C ILE A 217 2.13 -8.94 7.86
N THR A 218 2.34 -7.68 8.27
CA THR A 218 1.84 -6.50 7.59
C THR A 218 2.69 -6.21 6.35
N SER A 219 4.00 -6.07 6.51
CA SER A 219 4.91 -5.70 5.43
C SER A 219 6.29 -6.33 5.59
N ALA A 220 7.00 -6.48 4.48
CA ALA A 220 8.39 -6.96 4.45
C ALA A 220 9.17 -6.23 3.35
N LEU A 221 10.29 -5.58 3.71
CA LEU A 221 11.16 -4.83 2.80
C LEU A 221 12.64 -5.04 3.12
N PRO A 222 13.54 -5.01 2.13
CA PRO A 222 14.97 -5.13 2.36
C PRO A 222 15.58 -3.82 2.84
N ASP A 223 16.55 -3.90 3.75
CA ASP A 223 17.42 -2.75 4.03
C ASP A 223 18.53 -2.59 2.97
N SER A 224 19.30 -1.53 3.06
CA SER A 224 20.41 -1.25 2.13
C SER A 224 21.57 -2.27 2.15
N ASN A 225 21.55 -3.25 3.07
CA ASN A 225 22.51 -4.34 3.18
C ASN A 225 21.93 -5.68 2.67
N GLY A 226 20.65 -5.72 2.30
CA GLY A 226 19.94 -6.90 1.80
C GLY A 226 19.41 -7.82 2.89
N LEU A 227 19.35 -7.35 4.12
CA LEU A 227 18.63 -8.04 5.17
C LEU A 227 17.14 -7.69 5.01
N LEU A 228 16.29 -8.69 4.82
CA LEU A 228 14.83 -8.47 4.77
C LEU A 228 14.35 -8.18 6.19
N TRP A 229 13.63 -7.09 6.35
CA TRP A 229 12.90 -6.75 7.56
C TRP A 229 11.42 -7.09 7.36
N PHE A 230 10.73 -7.46 8.42
CA PHE A 230 9.29 -7.64 8.43
C PHE A 230 8.67 -7.11 9.72
N VAL A 231 7.43 -6.71 9.64
CA VAL A 231 6.62 -6.25 10.77
C VAL A 231 5.31 -7.02 10.81
N THR A 232 4.76 -7.18 12.03
CA THR A 232 3.46 -7.83 12.21
C THR A 232 2.45 -6.89 12.84
N LYS A 233 1.17 -7.18 12.60
CA LYS A 233 0.07 -6.30 12.97
C LYS A 233 -0.14 -6.24 14.48
N THR A 234 -0.56 -7.33 15.09
CA THR A 234 -1.20 -7.33 16.41
C THR A 234 -0.26 -7.04 17.57
N ASP A 235 0.83 -7.81 17.70
CA ASP A 235 1.81 -7.65 18.78
C ASP A 235 3.02 -6.79 18.37
N GLY A 236 3.03 -6.30 17.13
CA GLY A 236 4.08 -5.44 16.60
C GLY A 236 5.46 -6.07 16.62
N VAL A 237 5.56 -7.32 16.21
CA VAL A 237 6.86 -7.97 16.06
C VAL A 237 7.65 -7.28 14.96
N VAL A 238 8.89 -6.94 15.26
CA VAL A 238 9.87 -6.47 14.28
C VAL A 238 10.90 -7.57 14.09
N GLY A 239 10.98 -8.08 12.86
CA GLY A 239 11.88 -9.20 12.57
C GLY A 239 12.77 -8.96 11.37
N THR A 240 13.74 -9.86 11.21
CA THR A 240 14.62 -9.91 10.04
C THR A 240 14.76 -11.34 9.54
N LEU A 241 14.90 -11.46 8.22
CA LEU A 241 15.19 -12.71 7.52
C LEU A 241 16.42 -12.51 6.63
N ASN A 242 17.41 -13.35 6.80
CA ASN A 242 18.56 -13.42 5.91
C ASN A 242 18.29 -14.46 4.82
N PHE A 243 18.05 -14.03 3.59
CA PHE A 243 17.72 -14.92 2.46
C PHE A 243 18.81 -15.95 2.15
N ALA A 244 20.08 -15.63 2.37
CA ALA A 244 21.17 -16.54 2.06
C ALA A 244 21.28 -17.71 3.05
N THR A 245 20.84 -17.51 4.30
CA THR A 245 21.00 -18.51 5.37
C THR A 245 19.68 -19.04 5.91
N GLY A 246 18.56 -18.42 5.56
CA GLY A 246 17.24 -18.69 6.15
C GLY A 246 17.10 -18.26 7.61
N LYS A 247 18.12 -17.55 8.16
CA LYS A 247 18.11 -17.18 9.58
C LYS A 247 17.10 -16.07 9.83
N ILE A 248 16.18 -16.30 10.77
CA ILE A 248 15.17 -15.36 11.23
C ILE A 248 15.54 -14.86 12.62
N GLN A 249 15.37 -13.57 12.88
CA GLN A 249 15.48 -12.93 14.18
C GLN A 249 14.28 -12.04 14.40
N ALA A 250 13.75 -11.96 15.62
CA ALA A 250 12.61 -11.13 15.95
C ALA A 250 12.73 -10.52 17.34
N VAL A 251 12.12 -9.36 17.53
CA VAL A 251 11.98 -8.66 18.81
C VAL A 251 10.59 -8.07 18.93
N HIS A 252 10.14 -7.86 20.14
CA HIS A 252 8.91 -7.11 20.46
C HIS A 252 9.34 -5.74 21.02
N PRO A 253 9.27 -4.65 20.24
CA PRO A 253 9.75 -3.34 20.69
C PRO A 253 8.82 -2.65 21.67
N GLY A 254 7.53 -2.97 21.65
CA GLY A 254 6.50 -2.48 22.55
C GLY A 254 6.10 -3.53 23.60
N SER A 255 5.30 -3.11 24.57
CA SER A 255 4.64 -4.01 25.51
C SER A 255 3.17 -3.56 25.67
N GLY A 256 2.24 -4.49 25.57
CA GLY A 256 0.81 -4.21 25.68
C GLY A 256 0.25 -3.50 24.45
N THR A 257 -0.64 -2.53 24.64
CA THR A 257 -1.36 -1.80 23.58
C THR A 257 -0.46 -0.88 22.71
N ASP A 258 0.83 -0.78 23.01
CA ASP A 258 1.79 0.03 22.22
C ASP A 258 2.32 -0.68 20.97
N GLY A 259 1.82 -1.84 20.62
CA GLY A 259 2.50 -2.76 19.71
C GLY A 259 1.98 -2.84 18.29
N GLU A 260 0.76 -2.45 18.02
CA GLU A 260 0.14 -2.65 16.69
C GLU A 260 0.91 -1.88 15.60
N ILE A 261 1.18 -2.56 14.46
CA ILE A 261 1.84 -1.97 13.28
C ILE A 261 0.95 -2.23 12.06
N GLU A 262 0.14 -1.27 11.69
CA GLU A 262 -0.81 -1.39 10.59
C GLU A 262 -0.17 -1.16 9.23
N ASN A 263 0.79 -0.24 9.15
CA ASN A 263 1.36 0.22 7.89
C ASN A 263 2.72 -0.38 7.56
N SER A 264 3.17 -0.16 6.33
CA SER A 264 4.54 -0.48 5.90
C SER A 264 5.56 0.40 6.63
N PHE A 265 6.82 0.31 6.24
CA PHE A 265 7.93 1.01 6.87
C PHE A 265 8.98 1.44 5.86
N ALA A 266 9.74 2.49 6.18
CA ALA A 266 10.81 2.96 5.30
C ALA A 266 12.17 2.37 5.66
N THR A 267 13.03 2.24 4.64
CA THR A 267 14.44 1.87 4.79
C THR A 267 15.34 2.92 4.15
N ASP A 268 16.42 3.31 4.84
CA ASP A 268 17.37 4.29 4.30
C ASP A 268 18.66 3.62 3.76
N GLN A 269 19.42 4.37 2.97
CA GLN A 269 20.68 3.91 2.37
C GLN A 269 21.80 3.63 3.38
N HIS A 270 21.58 3.82 4.67
CA HIS A 270 22.52 3.61 5.77
C HIS A 270 22.09 2.49 6.71
N GLY A 271 21.12 1.66 6.32
CA GLY A 271 20.56 0.57 7.11
C GLY A 271 19.68 1.02 8.27
N GLY A 272 19.14 2.24 8.20
CA GLY A 272 18.07 2.70 9.09
C GLY A 272 16.73 2.15 8.63
N VAL A 273 15.93 1.63 9.56
CA VAL A 273 14.57 1.13 9.31
C VAL A 273 13.62 1.90 10.22
N TYR A 274 12.59 2.49 9.65
CA TYR A 274 11.70 3.42 10.34
C TYR A 274 10.29 2.84 10.40
N ILE A 275 9.84 2.52 11.61
CA ILE A 275 8.60 1.80 11.88
C ILE A 275 7.76 2.65 12.84
N ALA A 276 6.48 2.80 12.57
CA ALA A 276 5.52 3.39 13.48
C ALA A 276 4.62 2.29 14.06
N THR A 277 4.40 2.36 15.38
CA THR A 277 3.30 1.67 16.07
C THR A 277 2.22 2.71 16.40
N ASP A 278 1.12 2.33 16.98
CA ASP A 278 0.02 3.25 17.34
C ASP A 278 0.48 4.48 18.13
N HIS A 279 1.52 4.35 18.92
CA HIS A 279 1.93 5.45 19.84
C HIS A 279 3.38 5.91 19.65
N LYS A 280 4.21 5.18 18.91
CA LYS A 280 5.64 5.44 18.82
C LYS A 280 6.19 5.32 17.43
N LEU A 281 7.10 6.21 17.12
CA LEU A 281 7.94 6.12 15.94
C LEU A 281 9.34 5.64 16.35
N TYR A 282 9.81 4.61 15.66
CA TYR A 282 11.09 3.97 15.92
C TYR A 282 12.05 4.14 14.74
N ARG A 283 13.33 4.21 15.06
CA ARG A 283 14.39 3.84 14.14
C ARG A 283 15.06 2.58 14.63
N PHE A 284 15.10 1.57 13.80
CA PHE A 284 15.87 0.37 14.00
C PHE A 284 17.15 0.36 13.16
N GLY A 285 18.03 -0.58 13.47
CA GLY A 285 19.16 -1.00 12.69
C GLY A 285 19.52 -2.43 13.07
N ALA A 286 20.20 -3.15 12.17
CA ALA A 286 20.62 -4.52 12.42
C ALA A 286 21.76 -4.54 13.44
N GLY A 287 21.56 -5.30 14.51
CA GLY A 287 22.60 -5.67 15.46
C GLY A 287 23.40 -6.89 15.01
N PRO A 288 24.30 -7.42 15.87
CA PRO A 288 25.05 -8.62 15.56
C PRO A 288 24.13 -9.80 15.20
N GLY A 289 24.45 -10.47 14.10
CA GLY A 289 23.67 -11.62 13.62
C GLY A 289 22.30 -11.27 13.01
N GLY A 290 22.06 -9.99 12.71
CA GLY A 290 20.80 -9.52 12.11
C GLY A 290 19.70 -9.21 13.13
N VAL A 291 19.95 -9.26 14.43
CA VAL A 291 18.93 -8.99 15.46
C VAL A 291 18.46 -7.54 15.36
N PRO A 292 17.15 -7.25 15.25
CA PRO A 292 16.63 -5.89 15.27
C PRO A 292 17.03 -5.15 16.55
N LYS A 293 17.54 -3.93 16.41
CA LYS A 293 17.97 -3.10 17.53
C LYS A 293 17.39 -1.69 17.41
N VAL A 294 16.67 -1.25 18.44
CA VAL A 294 16.19 0.12 18.54
C VAL A 294 17.38 1.08 18.67
N VAL A 295 17.51 2.01 17.72
CA VAL A 295 18.50 3.08 17.72
C VAL A 295 17.96 4.30 18.46
N TRP A 296 16.69 4.63 18.22
CA TRP A 296 15.93 5.61 18.96
C TRP A 296 14.42 5.37 18.80
N GLN A 297 13.65 5.93 19.71
CA GLN A 297 12.20 5.98 19.63
C GLN A 297 11.68 7.33 20.13
N VAL A 298 10.50 7.72 19.68
CA VAL A 298 9.76 8.89 20.16
C VAL A 298 8.27 8.59 20.20
N THR A 299 7.57 9.11 21.17
CA THR A 299 6.11 9.15 21.18
C THR A 299 5.65 10.31 20.30
N TYR A 300 4.58 10.11 19.53
CA TYR A 300 3.91 11.16 18.77
C TYR A 300 2.50 11.40 19.35
N PRO A 301 1.89 12.57 19.09
CA PRO A 301 0.54 12.86 19.54
C PRO A 301 -0.47 11.88 18.98
N ASN A 302 -1.37 11.39 19.83
CA ASN A 302 -2.39 10.43 19.47
C ASN A 302 -3.68 10.74 20.27
N SER A 303 -4.84 10.69 19.62
CA SER A 303 -6.15 10.89 20.26
C SER A 303 -6.59 9.68 21.10
N GLY A 304 -6.04 8.49 20.83
CA GLY A 304 -6.46 7.22 21.39
C GLY A 304 -7.77 6.71 20.77
N GLU A 305 -8.11 7.18 19.58
CA GLU A 305 -9.34 6.81 18.86
C GLU A 305 -8.99 6.49 17.40
N SER A 306 -9.52 5.39 16.89
CA SER A 306 -9.57 5.13 15.44
C SER A 306 -10.64 6.03 14.84
N LYS A 307 -10.21 7.05 14.10
CA LYS A 307 -11.11 8.04 13.50
C LYS A 307 -11.78 7.46 12.25
N PRO A 308 -12.98 7.98 11.86
CA PRO A 308 -13.59 7.62 10.59
C PRO A 308 -12.63 7.89 9.42
N GLY A 309 -12.18 6.84 8.74
CA GLY A 309 -11.15 6.90 7.68
C GLY A 309 -9.85 6.23 8.05
N GLN A 310 -9.66 5.86 9.32
CA GLN A 310 -8.49 5.12 9.80
C GLN A 310 -8.82 3.65 10.05
N VAL A 311 -7.81 2.82 9.96
CA VAL A 311 -7.88 1.37 10.19
C VAL A 311 -7.58 1.05 11.66
N ASP A 312 -6.70 1.83 12.28
CA ASP A 312 -6.31 1.72 13.69
C ASP A 312 -6.37 3.09 14.41
N ASP A 313 -5.85 3.18 15.64
CA ASP A 313 -5.77 4.42 16.42
C ASP A 313 -4.39 5.07 16.36
N GLY A 314 -3.51 4.63 15.46
CA GLY A 314 -2.16 5.13 15.27
C GLY A 314 -2.01 6.20 14.19
N THR A 315 -0.79 6.31 13.66
CA THR A 315 -0.55 7.06 12.43
C THR A 315 -1.00 6.23 11.25
N GLY A 316 -1.95 6.70 10.48
CA GLY A 316 -2.38 6.03 9.26
C GLY A 316 -1.37 6.14 8.11
N THR A 317 -0.16 6.66 8.35
CA THR A 317 0.83 6.86 7.29
C THR A 317 2.09 6.03 7.50
N THR A 318 2.55 5.38 6.43
CA THR A 318 3.88 4.79 6.38
C THR A 318 4.95 5.88 6.62
N PRO A 319 5.91 5.69 7.54
CA PRO A 319 6.98 6.66 7.74
C PRO A 319 7.76 6.92 6.45
N THR A 320 7.96 8.18 6.09
CA THR A 320 8.61 8.55 4.83
C THR A 320 9.92 9.29 5.05
N VAL A 321 11.02 8.78 4.46
CA VAL A 321 12.35 9.40 4.58
C VAL A 321 12.47 10.62 3.66
N MET A 322 13.12 11.66 4.16
CA MET A 322 13.36 12.92 3.43
C MET A 322 14.86 13.17 3.25
N PRO A 323 15.27 13.87 2.19
CA PRO A 323 16.66 14.28 2.02
C PRO A 323 17.18 15.11 3.18
N GLY A 324 18.48 14.95 3.48
CA GLY A 324 19.14 15.71 4.55
C GLY A 324 18.97 15.13 5.96
N GLY A 325 18.50 13.89 6.07
CA GLY A 325 18.40 13.18 7.33
C GLY A 325 17.16 13.55 8.13
N TYR A 326 16.03 13.64 7.45
CA TYR A 326 14.70 13.86 8.03
C TYR A 326 13.75 12.70 7.69
N LEU A 327 12.66 12.65 8.42
CA LEU A 327 11.59 11.67 8.31
C LEU A 327 10.27 12.37 8.64
N ASN A 328 9.19 12.02 7.97
CA ASN A 328 7.86 12.52 8.29
C ASN A 328 6.85 11.39 8.51
N ILE A 329 5.79 11.71 9.23
CA ILE A 329 4.53 10.96 9.40
C ILE A 329 3.42 11.98 9.61
N THR A 330 2.17 11.59 9.45
CA THR A 330 1.07 12.25 10.16
C THR A 330 1.01 11.72 11.60
N ASP A 331 0.35 12.44 12.50
CA ASP A 331 0.01 11.90 13.82
C ASP A 331 -1.50 11.59 13.89
N ASN A 332 -1.97 11.08 15.01
CA ASN A 332 -3.40 10.86 15.26
C ASN A 332 -4.00 11.88 16.23
N ALA A 333 -3.45 13.10 16.32
CA ALA A 333 -4.05 14.19 17.09
C ALA A 333 -5.34 14.72 16.43
N ASP A 334 -6.08 15.57 17.13
CA ASP A 334 -7.25 16.28 16.60
C ASP A 334 -7.14 17.80 16.81
N PRO A 335 -6.92 18.61 15.75
CA PRO A 335 -6.67 18.21 14.38
C PRO A 335 -5.37 17.42 14.22
N MET A 336 -5.29 16.62 13.16
CA MET A 336 -4.11 15.87 12.78
C MET A 336 -2.95 16.80 12.40
N ASP A 337 -1.71 16.38 12.65
CA ASP A 337 -0.51 17.15 12.30
C ASP A 337 0.41 16.39 11.35
N ILE A 338 1.09 17.10 10.45
CA ILE A 338 2.31 16.60 9.81
C ILE A 338 3.48 16.81 10.77
N MET A 339 4.17 15.72 11.08
CA MET A 339 5.30 15.67 12.00
C MET A 339 6.60 15.42 11.23
N VAL A 340 7.66 16.19 11.53
CA VAL A 340 8.99 15.95 10.95
C VAL A 340 10.01 15.68 12.03
N TYR A 341 10.82 14.65 11.83
CA TYR A 341 11.85 14.19 12.76
C TYR A 341 13.22 14.11 12.11
N ARG A 342 14.30 14.18 12.92
CA ARG A 342 15.68 13.92 12.47
C ARG A 342 16.00 12.44 12.59
N THR A 343 16.60 11.87 11.56
CA THR A 343 16.92 10.43 11.51
C THR A 343 18.18 10.05 12.27
N ALA A 344 19.14 10.98 12.48
CA ALA A 344 20.40 10.69 13.14
C ALA A 344 20.19 10.09 14.55
N ALA A 345 21.01 9.11 14.94
CA ALA A 345 20.95 8.48 16.27
C ALA A 345 21.02 9.52 17.41
N ARG A 346 21.91 10.51 17.28
CA ARG A 346 22.04 11.64 18.20
C ARG A 346 22.15 12.93 17.40
N PRO A 347 21.04 13.62 17.10
CA PRO A 347 21.08 14.82 16.30
C PRO A 347 21.83 15.96 17.00
N PHE A 348 22.70 16.61 16.27
CA PHE A 348 23.49 17.74 16.76
C PHE A 348 23.88 18.69 15.62
N LYS A 349 24.31 19.91 16.01
CA LYS A 349 24.97 20.85 15.09
C LYS A 349 26.29 21.34 15.70
N TRP A 350 27.21 21.71 14.83
CA TRP A 350 28.43 22.41 15.24
C TRP A 350 28.16 23.90 15.30
N VAL A 351 28.51 24.51 16.44
CA VAL A 351 28.44 25.98 16.63
C VAL A 351 29.84 26.47 16.95
N ARG A 352 30.26 27.53 16.26
CA ARG A 352 31.55 28.17 16.51
C ARG A 352 31.36 29.20 17.64
N ARG A 353 32.13 29.08 18.75
CA ARG A 353 32.19 30.03 19.86
C ARG A 353 33.66 30.23 20.23
N HIS A 354 34.12 31.48 20.29
CA HIS A 354 35.49 31.82 20.72
C HIS A 354 36.57 30.95 20.04
N HIS A 355 36.56 30.87 18.68
CA HIS A 355 37.48 30.09 17.86
C HIS A 355 37.38 28.56 17.99
N HIS A 356 36.56 28.01 18.87
CA HIS A 356 36.34 26.59 19.05
C HIS A 356 35.01 26.13 18.44
N ARG A 357 34.99 24.89 17.96
CA ARG A 357 33.74 24.23 17.53
C ARG A 357 33.14 23.48 18.71
N HIS A 358 31.89 23.75 19.02
CA HIS A 358 31.11 23.08 20.05
C HIS A 358 29.99 22.29 19.41
N ARG A 359 29.78 21.07 19.92
CA ARG A 359 28.67 20.23 19.54
C ARG A 359 27.44 20.60 20.38
N VAL A 360 26.36 21.00 19.73
CA VAL A 360 25.10 21.35 20.39
C VAL A 360 24.06 20.35 19.98
N ALA A 361 23.44 19.67 20.95
CA ALA A 361 22.34 18.73 20.72
C ALA A 361 21.15 19.44 20.07
N LEU A 362 20.48 18.75 19.16
CA LEU A 362 19.24 19.20 18.55
C LEU A 362 18.08 18.33 19.05
N ARG A 363 16.90 18.90 19.10
CA ARG A 363 15.68 18.15 19.35
C ARG A 363 15.44 17.18 18.19
N ARG A 364 14.88 16.00 18.46
CA ARG A 364 14.51 15.03 17.43
C ARG A 364 13.41 15.59 16.54
N GLN A 365 12.29 16.02 17.13
CA GLN A 365 11.22 16.70 16.41
C GLN A 365 11.70 18.04 15.85
N VAL A 366 11.41 18.27 14.57
CA VAL A 366 11.77 19.49 13.82
C VAL A 366 10.60 20.46 13.78
N CYS A 367 9.44 19.95 13.40
CA CYS A 367 8.20 20.70 13.33
C CYS A 367 7.00 19.78 13.60
N LYS A 368 5.88 20.42 13.89
CA LYS A 368 4.55 19.90 14.02
C LYS A 368 3.63 20.94 13.40
N VAL A 369 2.89 20.58 12.38
CA VAL A 369 2.01 21.48 11.63
C VAL A 369 0.61 20.89 11.60
N PRO A 370 -0.37 21.51 12.25
CA PRO A 370 -1.75 21.06 12.18
C PRO A 370 -2.28 21.19 10.76
N ILE A 371 -2.97 20.15 10.32
CA ILE A 371 -3.58 20.05 9.00
C ILE A 371 -5.06 19.69 9.14
N PHE A 372 -5.87 20.19 8.22
CA PHE A 372 -7.32 20.00 8.16
C PHE A 372 -8.06 20.57 9.38
N SER A 373 -9.32 20.18 9.58
CA SER A 373 -10.17 20.77 10.61
C SER A 373 -10.29 19.86 11.83
N LYS A 374 -10.37 20.46 13.01
CA LYS A 374 -10.67 19.72 14.24
C LYS A 374 -11.99 18.98 14.12
N GLY A 375 -12.01 17.70 14.54
CA GLY A 375 -13.17 16.82 14.49
C GLY A 375 -13.47 16.24 13.09
N SER A 376 -12.62 16.52 12.08
CA SER A 376 -12.76 16.02 10.72
C SER A 376 -11.42 15.96 10.00
N SER A 377 -10.47 15.29 10.61
CA SER A 377 -9.12 15.09 10.06
C SER A 377 -8.66 13.66 10.33
N ALA A 378 -8.35 12.91 9.29
CA ALA A 378 -7.80 11.57 9.33
C ALA A 378 -6.98 11.31 8.07
N ASP A 379 -5.92 10.53 8.18
CA ASP A 379 -5.11 10.11 7.05
C ASP A 379 -4.74 8.63 7.25
N GLU A 380 -5.03 7.80 6.26
CA GLU A 380 -4.70 6.38 6.22
C GLU A 380 -3.85 6.05 4.99
N ASN A 381 -3.44 7.08 4.27
CA ASN A 381 -2.60 6.96 3.10
C ASN A 381 -1.27 7.65 3.36
N SER A 382 -0.22 7.26 2.66
CA SER A 382 1.10 7.83 2.88
C SER A 382 1.20 9.29 2.46
N ILE A 383 2.21 9.98 2.99
CA ILE A 383 2.53 11.36 2.62
C ILE A 383 3.44 11.35 1.39
N ILE A 384 2.98 11.92 0.29
CA ILE A 384 3.89 12.21 -0.84
C ILE A 384 5.02 13.11 -0.35
N THR A 385 6.26 12.70 -0.53
CA THR A 385 7.41 13.47 -0.04
C THR A 385 8.42 13.76 -1.14
N ALA A 386 8.38 14.97 -1.67
CA ALA A 386 9.26 15.43 -2.74
C ALA A 386 10.30 16.43 -2.22
N GLY A 387 11.48 15.95 -1.89
CA GLY A 387 12.53 16.79 -1.33
C GLY A 387 12.18 17.34 0.04
N ARG A 388 11.67 18.59 0.10
CA ARG A 388 11.20 19.25 1.33
C ARG A 388 9.70 19.41 1.40
N ALA A 389 8.99 19.12 0.34
CA ALA A 389 7.54 19.19 0.25
C ALA A 389 6.92 17.89 0.73
N MET A 390 5.89 18.00 1.53
CA MET A 390 5.08 16.91 2.05
C MET A 390 3.62 17.21 1.69
N ILE A 391 2.92 16.24 1.08
CA ILE A 391 1.52 16.39 0.71
C ILE A 391 0.74 15.26 1.36
N ALA A 392 -0.24 15.62 2.18
CA ALA A 392 -1.17 14.70 2.83
C ALA A 392 -2.59 14.92 2.30
N GLU A 393 -3.41 13.89 2.39
CA GLU A 393 -4.84 13.93 2.04
C GLU A 393 -5.71 13.66 3.26
N ASP A 394 -6.99 14.02 3.19
CA ASP A 394 -7.96 13.82 4.28
C ASP A 394 -8.91 12.67 3.93
N ASN A 395 -8.81 11.57 4.65
CA ASN A 395 -9.68 10.40 4.50
C ASN A 395 -10.88 10.41 5.45
N TYR A 396 -11.03 11.45 6.27
CA TYR A 396 -12.06 11.49 7.31
C TYR A 396 -13.47 11.27 6.74
N GLY A 397 -14.17 10.28 7.31
CA GLY A 397 -15.51 9.89 6.89
C GLY A 397 -15.56 8.59 6.07
N TYR A 398 -14.44 8.06 5.59
CA TYR A 398 -14.43 6.75 4.94
C TYR A 398 -14.42 5.64 6.01
N THR A 399 -15.51 4.93 6.17
CA THR A 399 -15.62 3.87 7.20
C THR A 399 -15.64 2.46 6.63
N LYS A 400 -16.01 2.30 5.37
CA LYS A 400 -16.05 1.04 4.61
C LYS A 400 -16.43 1.35 3.16
N PRO A 401 -16.17 0.44 2.21
CA PRO A 401 -16.73 0.56 0.88
C PRO A 401 -18.24 0.69 0.95
N ALA A 402 -18.79 1.78 0.40
CA ALA A 402 -20.22 1.97 0.35
C ALA A 402 -20.83 1.07 -0.73
N GLY A 403 -22.03 0.51 -0.45
CA GLY A 403 -22.87 -0.08 -1.47
C GLY A 403 -23.30 0.96 -2.52
N ALA A 404 -24.57 1.03 -2.86
CA ALA A 404 -25.09 1.95 -3.89
C ALA A 404 -25.12 3.45 -3.52
N GLY A 405 -24.29 3.92 -2.58
CA GLY A 405 -24.22 5.34 -2.19
C GLY A 405 -22.78 5.82 -2.10
N ALA A 406 -22.51 7.04 -2.58
CA ALA A 406 -21.20 7.65 -2.42
C ALA A 406 -20.88 7.87 -0.94
N GLN A 407 -19.67 7.52 -0.52
CA GLN A 407 -19.18 7.92 0.79
C GLN A 407 -18.87 9.41 0.77
N VAL A 408 -19.37 10.11 1.76
CA VAL A 408 -19.02 11.51 1.97
C VAL A 408 -17.78 11.53 2.86
N THR A 409 -16.64 11.85 2.27
CA THR A 409 -15.43 12.16 3.02
C THR A 409 -15.20 13.66 3.10
N THR A 410 -14.44 14.11 4.07
CA THR A 410 -13.99 15.50 4.10
C THR A 410 -13.07 15.75 2.90
N PRO A 411 -13.33 16.79 2.07
CA PRO A 411 -12.39 17.13 1.01
C PRO A 411 -11.13 17.74 1.62
N GLY A 412 -9.96 17.26 1.19
CA GLY A 412 -8.72 17.81 1.72
C GLY A 412 -7.45 17.28 1.10
N PHE A 413 -6.62 18.21 0.60
CA PHE A 413 -5.20 18.03 0.34
C PHE A 413 -4.44 19.21 0.92
N VAL A 414 -3.29 18.95 1.46
CA VAL A 414 -2.45 20.00 2.02
C VAL A 414 -0.98 19.76 1.64
N ARG A 415 -0.29 20.85 1.27
CA ARG A 415 1.17 20.82 1.13
C ARG A 415 1.81 21.60 2.26
N VAL A 416 2.74 20.96 2.93
CA VAL A 416 3.60 21.53 3.97
C VAL A 416 5.05 21.40 3.53
N ASP A 417 5.82 22.48 3.60
CA ASP A 417 7.24 22.45 3.24
C ASP A 417 8.12 22.59 4.49
N LEU A 418 9.14 21.74 4.60
CA LEU A 418 10.25 21.92 5.53
C LEU A 418 11.10 23.12 5.07
N ASN A 419 11.32 24.10 5.91
CA ASN A 419 12.08 25.28 5.57
C ASN A 419 13.55 24.98 5.19
N HIS A 420 14.19 25.89 4.49
CA HIS A 420 15.57 25.70 4.01
C HIS A 420 16.61 25.50 5.12
N ARG A 421 16.34 25.98 6.33
CA ARG A 421 17.21 25.82 7.50
C ARG A 421 17.02 24.47 8.20
N GLY A 422 15.99 23.70 7.83
CA GLY A 422 15.64 22.41 8.44
C GLY A 422 15.30 22.52 9.94
N ASN A 423 14.63 23.59 10.34
CA ASN A 423 14.28 23.86 11.74
C ASN A 423 12.84 24.32 11.96
N GLY A 424 11.98 24.16 10.97
CA GLY A 424 10.55 24.46 11.01
C GLY A 424 9.88 24.15 9.69
N CYS A 425 8.56 24.12 9.68
CA CYS A 425 7.74 23.86 8.51
C CYS A 425 6.67 24.93 8.36
N HIS A 426 6.06 25.02 7.18
CA HIS A 426 4.95 25.93 6.91
C HIS A 426 4.03 25.33 5.84
N THR A 427 2.75 25.60 5.96
CA THR A 427 1.76 25.26 4.93
C THR A 427 1.95 26.14 3.71
N VAL A 428 1.99 25.53 2.52
CA VAL A 428 2.13 26.21 1.24
C VAL A 428 0.76 26.45 0.62
N TRP A 429 -0.07 25.40 0.57
CA TRP A 429 -1.45 25.50 0.08
C TRP A 429 -2.32 24.41 0.73
N THR A 430 -3.63 24.62 0.68
CA THR A 430 -4.67 23.66 1.06
C THR A 430 -5.73 23.64 -0.03
N ASN A 431 -6.09 22.45 -0.51
CA ASN A 431 -7.23 22.21 -1.36
C ASN A 431 -8.37 21.67 -0.48
N THR A 432 -9.55 22.26 -0.57
CA THR A 432 -10.75 21.89 0.21
C THR A 432 -11.91 21.48 -0.67
N THR A 433 -11.64 21.12 -1.93
CA THR A 433 -12.67 20.80 -2.92
C THR A 433 -12.63 19.34 -3.38
N GLU A 434 -11.44 18.73 -3.41
CA GLU A 434 -11.29 17.38 -3.92
C GLU A 434 -11.36 16.36 -2.79
N GLN A 435 -12.15 15.29 -3.01
CA GLN A 435 -12.34 14.18 -2.08
C GLN A 435 -11.63 12.95 -2.60
N ALA A 436 -10.54 12.56 -1.93
CA ALA A 436 -9.82 11.31 -2.18
C ALA A 436 -10.01 10.39 -0.97
N PRO A 437 -10.99 9.50 -0.99
CA PRO A 437 -11.37 8.77 0.22
C PRO A 437 -10.30 7.84 0.76
N THR A 438 -9.50 7.22 -0.10
CA THR A 438 -8.64 6.10 0.31
C THR A 438 -7.44 5.85 -0.58
N VAL A 439 -7.10 6.74 -1.52
CA VAL A 439 -6.04 6.45 -2.49
C VAL A 439 -4.66 6.85 -1.95
N VAL A 440 -3.62 6.04 -2.19
CA VAL A 440 -2.24 6.48 -2.09
C VAL A 440 -1.90 7.27 -3.36
N SER A 441 -1.89 8.59 -3.24
CA SER A 441 -1.64 9.52 -4.35
C SER A 441 -0.16 9.54 -4.74
N LYS A 442 0.16 9.87 -6.00
CA LYS A 442 1.52 9.91 -6.54
C LYS A 442 1.88 11.27 -7.14
N LEU A 443 3.13 11.67 -7.03
CA LEU A 443 3.66 12.86 -7.68
C LEU A 443 4.58 12.50 -8.85
N SER A 444 4.29 13.04 -10.03
CA SER A 444 5.23 13.03 -11.15
C SER A 444 6.14 14.27 -11.14
N LEU A 445 7.44 14.07 -11.00
CA LEU A 445 8.41 15.15 -11.14
C LEU A 445 8.52 15.66 -12.57
N ALA A 446 8.29 14.81 -13.57
CA ALA A 446 8.34 15.19 -14.98
C ALA A 446 7.17 16.11 -15.39
N ASN A 447 6.01 15.91 -14.80
CA ASN A 447 4.81 16.69 -15.12
C ASN A 447 4.53 17.81 -14.12
N GLY A 448 4.97 17.67 -12.86
CA GLY A 448 4.59 18.57 -11.78
C GLY A 448 3.13 18.40 -11.36
N LEU A 449 2.58 17.21 -11.56
CA LEU A 449 1.21 16.84 -11.22
C LEU A 449 1.18 15.81 -10.11
N ILE A 450 0.22 15.98 -9.20
CA ILE A 450 -0.20 14.97 -8.22
C ILE A 450 -1.35 14.21 -8.87
N TYR A 451 -1.18 12.91 -9.03
CA TYR A 451 -2.21 12.00 -9.49
C TYR A 451 -2.92 11.40 -8.30
N THR A 452 -4.23 11.48 -8.32
CA THR A 452 -5.09 10.99 -7.24
C THR A 452 -6.38 10.38 -7.81
N TYR A 453 -7.12 9.67 -6.98
CA TYR A 453 -8.36 9.02 -7.38
C TYR A 453 -9.49 9.50 -6.47
N THR A 454 -10.46 10.22 -7.06
CA THR A 454 -11.44 10.98 -6.30
C THR A 454 -12.87 10.50 -6.58
N THR A 455 -13.77 10.80 -5.66
CA THR A 455 -15.20 10.62 -5.85
C THR A 455 -15.93 11.95 -5.65
N GLU A 456 -17.21 12.01 -6.03
CA GLU A 456 -18.08 13.15 -5.77
C GLU A 456 -19.13 12.77 -4.75
N ALA A 457 -19.26 13.60 -3.70
CA ALA A 457 -20.22 13.37 -2.62
C ALA A 457 -21.68 13.45 -3.13
N ASN A 458 -22.55 12.70 -2.47
CA ASN A 458 -24.01 12.74 -2.64
C ASN A 458 -24.52 12.32 -4.03
N ASP A 459 -23.75 11.57 -4.78
CA ASP A 459 -24.23 11.00 -6.05
C ASP A 459 -24.52 9.51 -5.89
N ASN A 460 -25.75 9.10 -6.14
CA ASN A 460 -26.19 7.71 -6.04
C ASN A 460 -25.49 6.79 -7.05
N ALA A 461 -24.90 7.34 -8.11
CA ALA A 461 -24.14 6.58 -9.09
C ALA A 461 -22.74 6.23 -8.60
N ASN A 462 -22.26 6.88 -7.53
CA ASN A 462 -20.93 6.68 -6.95
C ASN A 462 -19.82 6.75 -8.03
N PRO A 463 -19.62 7.94 -8.65
CA PRO A 463 -18.63 8.12 -9.71
C PRO A 463 -17.22 8.23 -9.13
N TRP A 464 -16.25 7.60 -9.82
CA TRP A 464 -14.84 7.62 -9.47
C TRP A 464 -14.05 8.24 -10.61
N TYR A 465 -13.10 9.10 -10.28
CA TYR A 465 -12.35 9.90 -11.23
C TYR A 465 -10.85 9.78 -11.04
N TRP A 466 -10.15 9.61 -12.14
CA TRP A 466 -8.76 9.99 -12.26
C TRP A 466 -8.63 11.49 -12.15
N THR A 467 -7.86 11.99 -11.22
CA THR A 467 -7.77 13.41 -10.91
C THR A 467 -6.32 13.84 -10.84
N ALA A 468 -6.00 14.95 -11.48
CA ALA A 468 -4.66 15.55 -11.43
C ALA A 468 -4.73 16.93 -10.79
N LEU A 469 -3.87 17.17 -9.78
CA LEU A 469 -3.70 18.46 -9.12
C LEU A 469 -2.34 19.05 -9.47
N ASP A 470 -2.24 20.38 -9.59
CA ASP A 470 -0.97 21.06 -9.77
C ASP A 470 -0.18 21.04 -8.44
N PHE A 471 1.03 20.50 -8.45
CA PHE A 471 1.89 20.42 -7.27
C PHE A 471 2.17 21.78 -6.61
N ARG A 472 2.25 22.86 -7.38
CA ARG A 472 2.62 24.21 -6.88
C ARG A 472 1.47 24.91 -6.19
N THR A 473 0.22 24.68 -6.68
CA THR A 473 -0.96 25.43 -6.22
C THR A 473 -1.97 24.57 -5.49
N GLY A 474 -1.95 23.25 -5.69
CA GLY A 474 -2.97 22.33 -5.19
C GLY A 474 -4.30 22.39 -5.95
N GLU A 475 -4.37 23.16 -7.02
CA GLU A 475 -5.59 23.33 -7.81
C GLU A 475 -5.85 22.12 -8.73
N LEU A 476 -7.13 21.84 -8.97
CA LEU A 476 -7.56 20.85 -9.95
C LEU A 476 -7.11 21.26 -11.36
N VAL A 477 -6.40 20.36 -12.05
CA VAL A 477 -6.00 20.54 -13.45
C VAL A 477 -7.00 19.84 -14.36
N TYR A 478 -7.22 18.54 -14.16
CA TYR A 478 -8.24 17.80 -14.86
C TYR A 478 -8.78 16.65 -14.02
N LYS A 479 -9.99 16.21 -14.40
CA LYS A 479 -10.68 15.06 -13.82
C LYS A 479 -11.33 14.26 -14.94
N THR A 480 -11.05 12.96 -15.01
CA THR A 480 -11.59 12.05 -16.03
C THR A 480 -12.32 10.90 -15.36
N LEU A 481 -13.57 10.63 -15.75
CA LEU A 481 -14.32 9.53 -15.19
C LEU A 481 -13.62 8.19 -15.44
N SER A 482 -13.34 7.44 -14.37
CA SER A 482 -12.89 6.05 -14.43
C SER A 482 -14.06 5.09 -14.60
N GLY A 483 -15.09 5.28 -13.79
CA GLY A 483 -16.33 4.52 -13.83
C GLY A 483 -17.24 4.83 -12.65
N THR A 484 -18.29 4.04 -12.47
CA THR A 484 -19.29 4.24 -11.43
C THR A 484 -19.52 2.97 -10.63
N GLY A 485 -19.91 3.13 -9.36
CA GLY A 485 -20.28 2.03 -8.48
C GLY A 485 -19.13 1.40 -7.72
N LEU A 486 -19.46 0.37 -6.94
CA LEU A 486 -18.56 -0.24 -5.96
C LEU A 486 -17.30 -0.84 -6.58
N GLY A 487 -17.40 -1.40 -7.78
CA GLY A 487 -16.24 -2.03 -8.46
C GLY A 487 -15.12 -1.06 -8.82
N TYR A 488 -15.39 0.26 -8.79
CA TYR A 488 -14.41 1.31 -9.04
C TYR A 488 -13.86 1.97 -7.78
N ASN A 489 -14.37 1.58 -6.60
CA ASN A 489 -13.81 2.05 -5.33
C ASN A 489 -12.43 1.44 -5.11
N ASN A 490 -11.41 2.29 -4.96
CA ASN A 490 -10.02 1.85 -4.88
C ASN A 490 -9.60 1.29 -3.51
N ASN A 491 -10.36 1.50 -2.46
CA ASN A 491 -10.19 0.87 -1.14
C ASN A 491 -8.72 0.75 -0.67
N TYR A 492 -8.07 1.88 -0.46
CA TYR A 492 -6.67 2.04 0.00
C TYR A 492 -5.58 1.59 -1.01
N ALA A 493 -5.93 1.24 -2.24
CA ALA A 493 -4.93 0.98 -3.27
C ALA A 493 -4.21 2.26 -3.70
N GLY A 494 -2.93 2.11 -4.07
CA GLY A 494 -2.13 3.21 -4.62
C GLY A 494 -2.37 3.43 -6.11
N ILE A 495 -2.13 4.67 -6.56
CA ILE A 495 -1.86 4.93 -7.98
C ILE A 495 -0.44 4.47 -8.28
N SER A 496 -0.24 3.92 -9.46
CA SER A 496 1.07 3.55 -9.98
C SER A 496 1.27 4.19 -11.34
N ILE A 497 2.35 4.99 -11.48
CA ILE A 497 2.71 5.65 -12.73
C ILE A 497 3.70 4.78 -13.48
N SER A 498 3.33 4.25 -14.63
CA SER A 498 4.21 3.39 -15.40
C SER A 498 5.29 4.16 -16.17
N PRO A 499 6.42 3.51 -16.50
CA PRO A 499 7.44 4.10 -17.36
C PRO A 499 6.91 4.48 -18.76
N SER A 500 5.81 3.88 -19.21
CA SER A 500 5.14 4.21 -20.47
C SER A 500 4.26 5.45 -20.43
N GLY A 501 4.06 6.04 -19.24
CA GLY A 501 3.23 7.23 -19.05
C GLY A 501 1.73 6.96 -18.87
N ALA A 502 1.36 5.71 -18.55
CA ALA A 502 0.02 5.36 -18.12
C ALA A 502 -0.06 5.28 -16.60
N ASP A 503 -1.19 5.66 -16.03
CA ASP A 503 -1.49 5.46 -14.62
C ASP A 503 -2.35 4.22 -14.44
N TYR A 504 -2.15 3.54 -13.32
CA TYR A 504 -2.93 2.37 -12.90
C TYR A 504 -3.40 2.56 -11.46
N VAL A 505 -4.56 2.00 -11.13
CA VAL A 505 -5.08 1.92 -9.76
C VAL A 505 -5.82 0.61 -9.57
N GLY A 506 -5.60 -0.03 -8.43
CA GLY A 506 -6.41 -1.15 -8.00
C GLY A 506 -7.76 -0.68 -7.43
N ALA A 507 -8.75 -1.55 -7.47
CA ALA A 507 -10.05 -1.30 -6.91
C ALA A 507 -10.74 -2.62 -6.51
N LEU A 508 -11.85 -2.52 -5.79
CA LEU A 508 -12.63 -3.68 -5.34
C LEU A 508 -13.10 -4.60 -6.48
N GLY A 509 -13.26 -4.07 -7.68
CA GLY A 509 -13.63 -4.86 -8.85
C GLY A 509 -12.45 -5.45 -9.61
N GLY A 510 -11.25 -4.90 -9.44
CA GLY A 510 -10.08 -5.28 -10.22
C GLY A 510 -9.08 -4.16 -10.40
N ILE A 511 -8.67 -3.92 -11.64
CA ILE A 511 -7.64 -2.93 -11.97
C ILE A 511 -8.14 -1.97 -13.08
N MET A 512 -7.78 -0.70 -12.95
CA MET A 512 -8.09 0.37 -13.90
C MET A 512 -6.82 1.02 -14.41
N SER A 513 -6.87 1.57 -15.63
CA SER A 513 -5.78 2.41 -16.16
C SER A 513 -6.29 3.66 -16.85
N LEU A 514 -5.46 4.70 -16.83
CA LEU A 514 -5.62 5.94 -17.58
C LEU A 514 -4.38 6.18 -18.46
N ARG A 515 -4.60 6.61 -19.70
CA ARG A 515 -3.53 7.06 -20.62
C ARG A 515 -3.99 8.20 -21.51
N ASP A 516 -3.07 8.94 -22.05
CA ASP A 516 -3.33 9.88 -23.14
C ASP A 516 -3.54 9.13 -24.46
N GLY A 517 -4.47 9.61 -25.32
CA GLY A 517 -4.83 9.04 -26.62
C GLY A 517 -4.12 9.68 -27.81
#